data_c05bda6a9ea63d54c20d5ee6d7886f31
#
_entry.id   c05bda6a9ea63d54c20d5ee6d7886f31
#
_cell.length_a   1.000
_cell.length_b   1.000
_cell.length_c   1.000
_cell.angle_alpha   90.00
_cell.angle_beta   90.00
_cell.angle_gamma   90.00
#
_symmetry.space_group_name_H-M   'P 1'
#
loop_
_entity.id
_entity.type
_entity.pdbx_description
1 polymer ?
#
loop_
_entity_poly.entity_id
_entity_poly.type
_entity_poly.pdbx_seq_one_letter_code
_entity_poly.pdbx_strand_id
1 'polypeptide(L)'
;MKYMIEYQIRTAGLSHDQNLSGQEALINAFGKWKPEEGLTVHAFVSNLANGGYVLVEAAEPGVVLSFVSKFIYWNDVEVVPVVDVAEAVTAGAESLAWARAASTG
;
A
#
# COMPACT_ATOMS: atom_id res chain seq x y z
N MET A 1 -10.81 -2.88 -6.81
CA MET A 1 -9.60 -2.16 -7.20
C MET A 1 -8.46 -2.49 -6.26
N LYS A 2 -7.27 -2.63 -6.80
CA LYS A 2 -6.09 -2.96 -6.01
C LYS A 2 -5.26 -1.72 -5.71
N TYR A 3 -4.62 -1.73 -4.55
CA TYR A 3 -3.74 -0.65 -4.09
C TYR A 3 -2.46 -1.26 -3.54
N MET A 4 -1.33 -0.67 -3.93
CA MET A 4 -0.05 -0.95 -3.30
C MET A 4 0.21 0.11 -2.25
N ILE A 5 0.47 -0.33 -1.02
CA ILE A 5 0.77 0.53 0.11
C ILE A 5 2.24 0.32 0.47
N GLU A 6 3.02 1.39 0.44
CA GLU A 6 4.36 1.39 0.99
C GLU A 6 4.31 2.02 2.37
N TYR A 7 4.90 1.37 3.36
CA TYR A 7 4.99 1.90 4.70
C TYR A 7 6.42 1.94 5.19
N GLN A 8 6.73 2.99 5.95
CA GLN A 8 8.04 3.18 6.58
C GLN A 8 7.80 3.61 8.03
N ILE A 9 8.31 2.85 8.98
CA ILE A 9 8.18 3.17 10.41
C ILE A 9 9.04 4.40 10.71
N ARG A 10 8.42 5.41 11.33
CA ARG A 10 9.12 6.64 11.70
C ARG A 10 9.89 6.44 12.99
N THR A 11 11.18 6.80 12.95
CA THR A 11 12.07 6.78 14.12
C THR A 11 12.77 8.12 14.31
N ALA A 12 12.77 8.97 13.30
CA ALA A 12 13.46 10.25 13.33
C ALA A 12 12.85 11.20 14.38
N GLY A 13 13.68 11.90 15.11
CA GLY A 13 13.26 12.86 16.14
C GLY A 13 12.85 12.24 17.47
N LEU A 14 12.93 10.92 17.62
CA LEU A 14 12.60 10.22 18.85
C LEU A 14 13.87 9.83 19.64
N SER A 15 13.77 9.86 20.96
CA SER A 15 14.80 9.28 21.82
C SER A 15 14.83 7.76 21.70
N HIS A 16 15.89 7.13 22.23
CA HIS A 16 15.97 5.67 22.25
C HIS A 16 14.77 5.04 22.97
N ASP A 17 14.42 5.55 24.15
CA ASP A 17 13.27 5.03 24.92
C ASP A 17 11.95 5.26 24.20
N GLN A 18 11.77 6.40 23.56
CA GLN A 18 10.57 6.68 22.75
C GLN A 18 10.47 5.73 21.57
N ASN A 19 11.57 5.40 20.91
CA ASN A 19 11.60 4.42 19.83
C ASN A 19 11.21 3.03 20.32
N LEU A 20 11.74 2.58 21.45
CA LEU A 20 11.38 1.28 22.01
C LEU A 20 9.89 1.22 22.38
N SER A 21 9.39 2.22 23.08
CA SER A 21 7.98 2.30 23.46
C SER A 21 7.05 2.36 22.24
N GLY A 22 7.44 3.12 21.23
CA GLY A 22 6.70 3.23 19.98
C GLY A 22 6.62 1.90 19.22
N GLN A 23 7.73 1.17 19.15
CA GLN A 23 7.77 -0.15 18.51
C GLN A 23 6.90 -1.16 19.26
N GLU A 24 6.96 -1.16 20.60
CA GLU A 24 6.09 -2.02 21.41
C GLU A 24 4.60 -1.72 21.15
N ALA A 25 4.24 -0.43 21.12
CA ALA A 25 2.86 -0.01 20.84
C ALA A 25 2.41 -0.43 19.45
N LEU A 26 3.27 -0.28 18.45
CA LEU A 26 2.97 -0.69 17.07
C LEU A 26 2.76 -2.20 16.95
N ILE A 27 3.64 -2.99 17.57
CA ILE A 27 3.52 -4.45 17.57
C ILE A 27 2.22 -4.88 18.24
N ASN A 28 1.89 -4.27 19.37
CA ASN A 28 0.64 -4.56 20.07
C ASN A 28 -0.59 -4.17 19.25
N ALA A 29 -0.58 -3.01 18.62
CA ALA A 29 -1.67 -2.55 17.75
C ALA A 29 -1.85 -3.49 16.55
N PHE A 30 -0.75 -3.87 15.90
CA PHE A 30 -0.78 -4.81 14.78
C PHE A 30 -1.33 -6.18 15.19
N GLY A 31 -0.95 -6.67 16.35
CA GLY A 31 -1.45 -7.94 16.88
C GLY A 31 -2.95 -7.94 17.16
N LYS A 32 -3.55 -6.78 17.39
CA LYS A 32 -4.99 -6.61 17.62
C LYS A 32 -5.75 -6.27 16.34
N TRP A 33 -5.05 -5.86 15.31
CA TRP A 33 -5.69 -5.46 14.06
C TRP A 33 -6.27 -6.67 13.34
N LYS A 34 -7.47 -6.47 12.81
CA LYS A 34 -8.11 -7.38 11.85
C LYS A 34 -8.42 -6.58 10.61
N PRO A 35 -8.29 -7.17 9.42
CA PRO A 35 -8.64 -6.46 8.19
C PRO A 35 -10.05 -5.91 8.26
N GLU A 36 -10.20 -4.67 7.80
CA GLU A 36 -11.49 -3.99 7.69
C GLU A 36 -12.43 -4.83 6.83
N GLU A 37 -13.72 -4.75 7.12
CA GLU A 37 -14.72 -5.36 6.26
C GLU A 37 -14.60 -4.78 4.84
N GLY A 38 -14.56 -5.65 3.86
CA GLY A 38 -14.37 -5.26 2.46
C GLY A 38 -12.93 -5.06 2.03
N LEU A 39 -11.95 -5.27 2.92
CA LEU A 39 -10.52 -5.24 2.58
C LEU A 39 -10.00 -6.66 2.43
N THR A 40 -9.45 -6.95 1.25
CA THR A 40 -8.71 -8.19 1.00
C THR A 40 -7.22 -7.87 1.00
N VAL A 41 -6.47 -8.54 1.86
CA VAL A 41 -5.01 -8.42 1.91
C VAL A 41 -4.40 -9.53 1.08
N HIS A 42 -3.77 -9.18 -0.05
CA HIS A 42 -3.12 -10.15 -0.93
C HIS A 42 -1.69 -10.45 -0.51
N ALA A 43 -0.98 -9.45 -0.01
CA ALA A 43 0.38 -9.59 0.49
C ALA A 43 0.66 -8.53 1.55
N PHE A 44 1.45 -8.91 2.55
CA PHE A 44 1.92 -7.98 3.59
C PHE A 44 3.34 -8.40 3.91
N VAL A 45 4.32 -7.61 3.48
CA VAL A 45 5.72 -7.99 3.52
C VAL A 45 6.59 -6.88 4.08
N SER A 46 7.71 -7.25 4.69
CA SER A 46 8.75 -6.34 5.15
C SER A 46 9.82 -6.18 4.08
N ASN A 47 10.38 -4.98 3.97
CA ASN A 47 11.52 -4.69 3.08
C ASN A 47 12.88 -4.96 3.74
N LEU A 48 12.93 -5.55 4.93
CA LEU A 48 14.12 -5.81 5.74
C LEU A 48 14.79 -4.53 6.27
N ALA A 49 14.11 -3.40 6.22
CA ALA A 49 14.66 -2.09 6.57
C ALA A 49 13.61 -1.18 7.24
N ASN A 50 12.91 -1.71 8.25
CA ASN A 50 11.96 -0.95 9.07
C ASN A 50 10.73 -0.45 8.30
N GLY A 51 10.31 -1.16 7.27
CA GLY A 51 9.15 -0.84 6.46
C GLY A 51 8.75 -2.00 5.59
N GLY A 52 7.93 -1.74 4.58
CA GLY A 52 7.51 -2.78 3.66
C GLY A 52 6.37 -2.36 2.74
N TYR A 53 5.66 -3.37 2.24
CA TYR A 53 4.61 -3.19 1.25
C TYR A 53 3.39 -4.03 1.63
N VAL A 54 2.21 -3.48 1.35
CA VAL A 54 0.95 -4.21 1.48
C VAL A 54 0.20 -4.10 0.15
N LEU A 55 -0.18 -5.21 -0.42
CA LEU A 55 -1.05 -5.24 -1.59
C LEU A 55 -2.46 -5.58 -1.10
N VAL A 56 -3.38 -4.65 -1.29
CA VAL A 56 -4.77 -4.80 -0.86
C VAL A 56 -5.74 -4.60 -2.02
N GLU A 57 -6.95 -5.09 -1.82
CA GLU A 57 -8.05 -4.90 -2.75
C GLU A 57 -9.30 -4.47 -1.97
N ALA A 58 -10.01 -3.48 -2.48
CA ALA A 58 -11.26 -3.00 -1.93
C ALA A 58 -12.12 -2.38 -3.04
N ALA A 59 -13.45 -2.51 -2.92
CA ALA A 59 -14.38 -1.85 -3.83
C ALA A 59 -14.40 -0.33 -3.63
N GLU A 60 -14.20 0.12 -2.37
CA GLU A 60 -14.28 1.53 -1.99
C GLU A 60 -12.95 2.02 -1.44
N PRO A 61 -12.43 3.17 -1.92
CA PRO A 61 -11.18 3.73 -1.41
C PRO A 61 -11.21 4.03 0.09
N GLY A 62 -12.39 4.34 0.64
CA GLY A 62 -12.57 4.61 2.07
C GLY A 62 -12.19 3.44 2.96
N VAL A 63 -12.30 2.20 2.48
CA VAL A 63 -11.87 1.01 3.22
C VAL A 63 -10.35 0.99 3.37
N VAL A 64 -9.62 1.35 2.31
CA VAL A 64 -8.16 1.47 2.33
C VAL A 64 -7.73 2.60 3.26
N LEU A 65 -8.40 3.74 3.20
CA LEU A 65 -8.15 4.87 4.09
C LEU A 65 -8.36 4.47 5.56
N SER A 66 -9.43 3.73 5.86
CA SER A 66 -9.70 3.23 7.22
C SER A 66 -8.56 2.36 7.73
N PHE A 67 -8.02 1.49 6.89
CA PHE A 67 -6.87 0.67 7.24
C PHE A 67 -5.62 1.53 7.52
N VAL A 68 -5.19 2.33 6.56
CA VAL A 68 -3.93 3.09 6.71
C VAL A 68 -4.01 4.12 7.84
N SER A 69 -5.18 4.70 8.09
CA SER A 69 -5.38 5.67 9.17
C SER A 69 -5.09 5.11 10.55
N LYS A 70 -5.22 3.81 10.75
CA LYS A 70 -4.90 3.17 12.02
C LYS A 70 -3.40 3.11 12.30
N PHE A 71 -2.56 3.20 11.28
CA PHE A 71 -1.12 3.01 11.38
C PHE A 71 -0.28 4.24 11.05
N ILE A 72 -0.89 5.35 10.64
CA ILE A 72 -0.17 6.60 10.35
C ILE A 72 0.48 7.23 11.57
N TYR A 73 0.10 6.85 12.77
CA TYR A 73 0.72 7.33 14.00
C TYR A 73 2.18 6.87 14.14
N TRP A 74 2.52 5.76 13.49
CA TRP A 74 3.87 5.18 13.54
C TRP A 74 4.58 5.15 12.19
N ASN A 75 3.84 5.31 11.10
CA ASN A 75 4.35 5.09 9.75
C ASN A 75 4.13 6.29 8.85
N ASP A 76 5.10 6.54 7.97
CA ASP A 76 4.84 7.23 6.72
C ASP A 76 4.26 6.22 5.74
N VAL A 77 3.19 6.59 5.07
CA VAL A 77 2.43 5.68 4.20
C VAL A 77 2.22 6.34 2.84
N GLU A 78 2.48 5.59 1.79
CA GLU A 78 2.15 5.97 0.42
C GLU A 78 1.21 4.91 -0.17
N VAL A 79 0.12 5.34 -0.76
CA VAL A 79 -0.90 4.46 -1.36
C VAL A 79 -0.99 4.74 -2.85
N VAL A 80 -0.79 3.71 -3.66
CA VAL A 80 -0.79 3.82 -5.12
C VAL A 80 -1.83 2.83 -5.68
N PRO A 81 -2.82 3.32 -6.44
CA PRO A 81 -3.71 2.42 -7.17
C PRO A 81 -2.91 1.65 -8.23
N VAL A 82 -3.17 0.37 -8.33
CA VAL A 82 -2.48 -0.51 -9.29
C VAL A 82 -3.47 -1.38 -10.02
N VAL A 83 -3.07 -1.85 -11.19
CA VAL A 83 -3.81 -2.84 -11.97
C VAL A 83 -2.93 -4.07 -12.21
N ASP A 84 -3.55 -5.19 -12.53
CA ASP A 84 -2.79 -6.37 -12.89
C ASP A 84 -2.04 -6.14 -14.20
N VAL A 85 -0.87 -6.75 -14.32
CA VAL A 85 -0.02 -6.57 -15.51
C VAL A 85 -0.75 -6.97 -16.81
N ALA A 86 -1.67 -7.92 -16.73
CA ALA A 86 -2.48 -8.32 -17.88
C ALA A 86 -3.32 -7.15 -18.44
N GLU A 87 -3.85 -6.29 -17.58
CA GLU A 87 -4.57 -5.08 -18.01
C GLU A 87 -3.63 -4.08 -18.68
N ALA A 88 -2.42 -3.93 -18.16
CA ALA A 88 -1.40 -3.07 -18.79
C ALA A 88 -0.99 -3.58 -20.17
N VAL A 89 -0.85 -4.89 -20.34
CA VAL A 89 -0.55 -5.51 -21.64
C VAL A 89 -1.67 -5.25 -22.64
N THR A 90 -2.92 -5.42 -22.25
CA THR A 90 -4.08 -5.14 -23.10
C THR A 90 -4.13 -3.67 -23.51
N ALA A 91 -3.98 -2.76 -22.57
CA ALA A 91 -3.96 -1.32 -22.86
C ALA A 91 -2.79 -0.95 -23.76
N GLY A 92 -1.62 -1.56 -23.56
CA GLY A 92 -0.43 -1.35 -24.41
C GLY A 92 -0.65 -1.79 -25.84
N ALA A 93 -1.28 -2.95 -26.06
CA ALA A 93 -1.60 -3.45 -27.39
C ALA A 93 -2.60 -2.54 -28.12
N GLU A 94 -3.64 -2.10 -27.42
CA GLU A 94 -4.62 -1.15 -27.95
C GLU A 94 -3.98 0.20 -28.30
N SER A 95 -3.13 0.71 -27.42
CA SER A 95 -2.39 1.96 -27.61
C SER A 95 -1.47 1.88 -28.84
N LEU A 96 -0.77 0.76 -29.00
CA LEU A 96 0.11 0.55 -30.16
C LEU A 96 -0.67 0.51 -31.47
N ALA A 97 -1.81 -0.17 -31.51
CA ALA A 97 -2.69 -0.20 -32.68
C ALA A 97 -3.21 1.20 -33.02
N TRP A 98 -3.61 1.97 -32.02
CA TRP A 98 -4.06 3.36 -32.22
C TRP A 98 -2.93 4.23 -32.77
N ALA A 99 -1.73 4.14 -32.20
CA ALA A 99 -0.58 4.95 -32.61
C ALA A 99 -0.18 4.68 -34.05
N ARG A 100 -0.19 3.41 -34.47
CA ARG A 100 0.06 3.03 -35.89
C ARG A 100 -0.97 3.62 -36.83
N ALA A 101 -2.25 3.50 -36.49
CA ALA A 101 -3.32 4.07 -37.29
C ALA A 101 -3.22 5.60 -37.39
N ALA A 102 -2.92 6.26 -36.25
CA ALA A 102 -2.80 7.71 -36.17
C ALA A 102 -1.60 8.25 -36.96
N SER A 103 -0.51 7.48 -37.06
CA SER A 103 0.74 7.94 -37.72
C SER A 103 0.82 7.64 -39.19
N THR A 104 -0.09 6.86 -39.77
CA THR A 104 -0.06 6.45 -41.17
C THR A 104 -1.05 7.21 -42.05
N GLY A 105 -1.83 8.04 -41.47
CA GLY A 105 -2.84 8.83 -42.18
C GLY A 105 -2.29 10.03 -42.85
#